data_90e719fa8d3d92a038c2a9c1155d88cb
#
_entry.id   90e719fa8d3d92a038c2a9c1155d88cb
#
_cell.length_a   1.000
_cell.length_b   1.000
_cell.length_c   1.000
_cell.angle_alpha   90.00
_cell.angle_beta   90.00
_cell.angle_gamma   90.00
#
_symmetry.space_group_name_H-M   'P 1'
#
loop_
_entity.id
_entity.type
_entity.pdbx_description
1 polymer ?
#
loop_
_entity_poly.entity_id
_entity_poly.type
_entity_poly.pdbx_seq_one_letter_code
_entity_poly.pdbx_strand_id
1 'polypeptide(L)'
;MMERYLVLEDGSVYAGEAFGADRSTLGEVVFTTGMTGYQEAITDQSYANQILVFTNPLIGNYGVNLDDYESLEPQIKGVICHQVARRPSNWRMQDTLPHFLSHRNIPGIQGIDTRELVRKLRHHGALRGAIVDSLADLEDIVKKLQTAAPTANMISQVSTKSPYPNPGTKCNIVVID
;
A
#
# COMPACT_ATOMS: atom_id res chain seq x y z
N MET A 1 20.47 -5.19 -2.81
CA MET A 1 19.07 -4.76 -2.74
C MET A 1 18.82 -3.98 -4.02
N MET A 2 17.65 -4.10 -4.63
CA MET A 2 17.34 -3.43 -5.89
C MET A 2 16.89 -2.00 -5.59
N GLU A 3 17.43 -1.03 -6.32
CA GLU A 3 17.05 0.36 -6.21
C GLU A 3 15.65 0.56 -6.82
N ARG A 4 14.83 1.37 -6.20
CA ARG A 4 13.46 1.67 -6.60
C ARG A 4 13.17 3.14 -6.36
N TYR A 5 12.27 3.71 -7.14
CA TYR A 5 11.98 5.15 -7.09
C TYR A 5 10.48 5.38 -6.92
N LEU A 6 10.15 6.37 -6.10
CA LEU A 6 8.84 7.01 -6.10
C LEU A 6 8.94 8.28 -6.93
N VAL A 7 8.13 8.38 -7.97
CA VAL A 7 7.98 9.58 -8.81
C VAL A 7 6.61 10.18 -8.54
N LEU A 8 6.54 11.48 -8.27
CA LEU A 8 5.27 12.20 -8.08
C LEU A 8 4.91 13.02 -9.32
N GLU A 9 3.64 13.37 -9.47
CA GLU A 9 3.13 14.16 -10.61
C GLU A 9 3.70 15.60 -10.68
N ASP A 10 4.26 16.12 -9.57
CA ASP A 10 4.98 17.40 -9.55
C ASP A 10 6.44 17.28 -10.02
N GLY A 11 6.87 16.08 -10.43
CA GLY A 11 8.24 15.78 -10.87
C GLY A 11 9.20 15.42 -9.74
N SER A 12 8.77 15.42 -8.49
CA SER A 12 9.62 15.00 -7.38
C SER A 12 9.94 13.52 -7.46
N VAL A 13 11.19 13.17 -7.14
CA VAL A 13 11.70 11.79 -7.16
C VAL A 13 12.33 11.46 -5.81
N TYR A 14 11.94 10.33 -5.26
CA TYR A 14 12.51 9.77 -4.03
C TYR A 14 13.14 8.42 -4.35
N ALA A 15 14.42 8.27 -4.06
CA ALA A 15 15.13 6.99 -4.21
C ALA A 15 15.01 6.16 -2.92
N GLY A 16 14.89 4.86 -3.07
CA GLY A 16 14.82 3.91 -1.96
C GLY A 16 15.15 2.50 -2.39
N GLU A 17 14.84 1.54 -1.55
CA GLU A 17 15.07 0.12 -1.77
C GLU A 17 13.76 -0.61 -2.00
N ALA A 18 13.75 -1.51 -2.98
CA ALA A 18 12.59 -2.34 -3.30
C ALA A 18 12.32 -3.40 -2.23
N PHE A 19 11.04 -3.63 -1.93
CA PHE A 19 10.53 -4.81 -1.25
C PHE A 19 9.14 -5.19 -1.79
N GLY A 20 8.62 -6.36 -1.39
CA GLY A 20 7.36 -6.86 -1.94
C GLY A 20 7.50 -7.32 -3.40
N ALA A 21 6.50 -7.04 -4.22
CA ALA A 21 6.47 -7.49 -5.61
C ALA A 21 7.45 -6.72 -6.50
N ASP A 22 8.00 -7.43 -7.47
CA ASP A 22 8.90 -6.89 -8.48
C ASP A 22 8.09 -6.36 -9.68
N ARG A 23 7.50 -5.19 -9.50
CA ARG A 23 6.69 -4.52 -10.52
C ARG A 23 6.55 -3.04 -10.26
N SER A 24 6.34 -2.28 -11.31
CA SER A 24 5.94 -0.87 -11.24
C SER A 24 4.43 -0.73 -11.00
N THR A 25 4.03 0.38 -10.39
CA THR A 25 2.62 0.71 -10.13
C THR A 25 2.37 2.21 -10.17
N LEU A 26 1.11 2.57 -10.36
CA LEU A 26 0.61 3.95 -10.35
C LEU A 26 -0.57 4.02 -9.38
N GLY A 27 -0.69 5.12 -8.64
CA GLY A 27 -1.81 5.35 -7.73
C GLY A 27 -1.76 6.73 -7.10
N GLU A 28 -2.82 7.08 -6.41
CA GLU A 28 -2.85 8.24 -5.54
C GLU A 28 -2.02 7.97 -4.29
N VAL A 29 -1.10 8.87 -3.94
CA VAL A 29 -0.25 8.72 -2.76
C VAL A 29 -0.95 9.32 -1.56
N VAL A 30 -1.24 8.49 -0.59
CA VAL A 30 -1.90 8.86 0.67
C VAL A 30 -1.07 8.38 1.85
N PHE A 31 -1.33 8.88 3.05
CA PHE A 31 -0.57 8.49 4.22
C PHE A 31 -1.47 8.11 5.41
N THR A 32 -0.94 7.24 6.26
CA THR A 32 -1.51 6.93 7.56
C THR A 32 -0.54 7.34 8.67
N THR A 33 -1.10 7.83 9.79
CA THR A 33 -0.34 8.19 10.99
C THR A 33 -0.46 7.15 12.11
N GLY A 34 -1.11 6.02 11.83
CA GLY A 34 -1.21 4.91 12.77
C GLY A 34 0.17 4.39 13.18
N MET A 35 0.39 4.24 14.49
CA MET A 35 1.65 3.70 15.02
C MET A 35 1.69 2.17 15.00
N THR A 36 0.54 1.54 14.88
CA THR A 36 0.32 0.08 14.81
C THR A 36 -0.73 -0.21 13.74
N GLY A 37 -0.98 -1.49 13.44
CA GLY A 37 -2.05 -1.86 12.52
C GLY A 37 -1.65 -1.69 11.05
N TYR A 38 -0.40 -1.94 10.69
CA TYR A 38 0.02 -1.83 9.29
C TYR A 38 -0.64 -2.90 8.41
N GLN A 39 -0.91 -4.11 8.94
CA GLN A 39 -1.57 -5.16 8.18
C GLN A 39 -3.03 -4.79 7.92
N GLU A 40 -3.73 -4.31 8.94
CA GLU A 40 -5.10 -3.81 8.85
C GLU A 40 -5.19 -2.69 7.82
N ALA A 41 -4.30 -1.68 7.88
CA ALA A 41 -4.28 -0.59 6.91
C ALA A 41 -3.98 -1.07 5.47
N ILE A 42 -3.10 -2.06 5.28
CA ILE A 42 -2.79 -2.62 3.96
C ILE A 42 -3.98 -3.40 3.38
N THR A 43 -4.75 -4.04 4.23
CA THR A 43 -5.91 -4.87 3.84
C THR A 43 -7.24 -4.12 3.85
N ASP A 44 -7.26 -2.86 4.34
CA ASP A 44 -8.43 -2.01 4.32
C ASP A 44 -8.75 -1.54 2.89
N GLN A 45 -9.96 -1.84 2.44
CA GLN A 45 -10.45 -1.46 1.12
C GLN A 45 -10.64 0.06 0.95
N SER A 46 -10.63 0.83 2.03
CA SER A 46 -10.62 2.30 1.97
C SER A 46 -9.40 2.86 1.23
N TYR A 47 -8.30 2.10 1.18
CA TYR A 47 -7.09 2.45 0.43
C TYR A 47 -7.02 1.83 -0.97
N ALA A 48 -8.15 1.34 -1.50
CA ALA A 48 -8.19 0.75 -2.83
C ALA A 48 -7.64 1.72 -3.89
N ASN A 49 -6.78 1.19 -4.78
CA ASN A 49 -6.09 1.93 -5.84
C ASN A 49 -5.11 3.03 -5.37
N GLN A 50 -4.79 3.10 -4.09
CA GLN A 50 -3.86 4.09 -3.53
C GLN A 50 -2.49 3.46 -3.21
N ILE A 51 -1.46 4.30 -3.19
CA ILE A 51 -0.12 3.99 -2.68
C ILE A 51 -0.06 4.54 -1.25
N LEU A 52 0.08 3.65 -0.27
CA LEU A 52 -0.02 3.99 1.14
C LEU A 52 1.35 4.26 1.76
N VAL A 53 1.52 5.47 2.31
CA VAL A 53 2.72 5.89 3.04
C VAL A 53 2.51 5.68 4.54
N PHE A 54 3.39 4.93 5.16
CA PHE A 54 3.43 4.79 6.62
C PHE A 54 4.36 5.83 7.24
N THR A 55 3.82 6.65 8.14
CA THR A 55 4.63 7.62 8.91
C THR A 55 5.39 6.98 10.05
N ASN A 56 4.96 5.80 10.50
CA ASN A 56 5.69 5.00 11.47
C ASN A 56 7.06 4.63 10.90
N PRO A 57 8.17 4.88 11.62
CA PRO A 57 9.51 4.62 11.11
C PRO A 57 9.81 3.15 10.81
N LEU A 58 9.11 2.21 11.46
CA LEU A 58 9.31 0.78 11.25
C LEU A 58 7.98 0.06 11.13
N ILE A 59 7.80 -0.69 10.04
CA ILE A 59 6.66 -1.60 9.84
C ILE A 59 7.13 -3.03 9.63
N GLY A 60 6.21 -4.01 9.70
CA GLY A 60 6.54 -5.42 9.50
C GLY A 60 7.15 -6.12 10.72
N ASN A 61 7.26 -5.44 11.86
CA ASN A 61 7.96 -5.95 13.05
C ASN A 61 7.26 -7.12 13.74
N TYR A 62 5.95 -7.31 13.59
CA TYR A 62 5.21 -8.47 14.09
C TYR A 62 4.77 -9.44 12.99
N GLY A 63 5.22 -9.22 11.75
CA GLY A 63 4.86 -10.06 10.61
C GLY A 63 3.42 -9.85 10.14
N VAL A 64 2.86 -10.89 9.55
CA VAL A 64 1.47 -10.94 9.05
C VAL A 64 0.81 -12.21 9.57
N ASN A 65 -0.48 -12.15 9.91
CA ASN A 65 -1.27 -13.27 10.40
C ASN A 65 -2.69 -13.24 9.77
N LEU A 66 -3.47 -14.30 9.95
CA LEU A 66 -4.80 -14.43 9.36
C LEU A 66 -5.91 -13.67 10.10
N ASP A 67 -5.67 -13.26 11.34
CA ASP A 67 -6.72 -12.64 12.17
C ASP A 67 -6.84 -11.13 11.97
N ASP A 68 -5.76 -10.46 11.53
CA ASP A 68 -5.66 -9.01 11.44
C ASP A 68 -5.94 -8.49 9.99
N TYR A 69 -6.80 -9.20 9.24
CA TYR A 69 -7.26 -8.79 7.91
C TYR A 69 -8.56 -7.97 8.01
N GLU A 70 -8.60 -6.80 7.38
CA GLU A 70 -9.84 -6.04 7.16
C GLU A 70 -10.59 -6.53 5.92
N SER A 71 -9.87 -7.07 4.92
CA SER A 71 -10.46 -7.71 3.75
C SER A 71 -9.62 -8.88 3.27
N LEU A 72 -10.25 -9.82 2.55
CA LEU A 72 -9.59 -11.03 2.05
C LEU A 72 -8.53 -10.72 0.97
N GLU A 73 -8.76 -9.67 0.18
CA GLU A 73 -7.87 -9.29 -0.92
C GLU A 73 -7.53 -7.79 -0.84
N PRO A 74 -6.30 -7.44 -0.47
CA PRO A 74 -5.84 -6.05 -0.48
C PRO A 74 -5.93 -5.44 -1.88
N GLN A 75 -6.49 -4.25 -1.99
CA GLN A 75 -6.65 -3.52 -3.25
C GLN A 75 -5.69 -2.33 -3.37
N ILE A 76 -4.77 -2.15 -2.43
CA ILE A 76 -3.78 -1.08 -2.50
C ILE A 76 -2.82 -1.29 -3.67
N LYS A 77 -2.26 -0.22 -4.19
CA LYS A 77 -1.31 -0.26 -5.32
C LYS A 77 0.14 -0.39 -4.89
N GLY A 78 0.49 0.09 -3.71
CA GLY A 78 1.86 0.01 -3.21
C GLY A 78 2.01 0.47 -1.78
N VAL A 79 3.16 0.18 -1.19
CA VAL A 79 3.51 0.52 0.18
C VAL A 79 4.79 1.34 0.20
N ILE A 80 4.77 2.46 0.94
CA ILE A 80 5.94 3.32 1.18
C ILE A 80 6.19 3.39 2.68
N CYS A 81 7.44 3.17 3.10
CA CYS A 81 7.83 3.29 4.49
C CYS A 81 9.29 3.74 4.65
N HIS A 82 9.64 4.15 5.86
CA HIS A 82 11.03 4.44 6.15
C HIS A 82 11.84 3.14 6.26
N GLN A 83 11.34 2.14 7.00
CA GLN A 83 12.04 0.86 7.19
C GLN A 83 11.06 -0.30 7.34
N VAL A 84 11.40 -1.44 6.75
CA VAL A 84 10.75 -2.73 6.98
C VAL A 84 11.61 -3.58 7.92
N ALA A 85 10.98 -4.23 8.90
CA ALA A 85 11.67 -5.09 9.84
C ALA A 85 12.33 -6.28 9.12
N ARG A 86 13.65 -6.42 9.26
CA ARG A 86 14.41 -7.54 8.68
C ARG A 86 14.11 -8.88 9.33
N ARG A 87 13.78 -8.86 10.62
CA ARG A 87 13.47 -10.04 11.43
C ARG A 87 12.23 -9.75 12.26
N PRO A 88 11.04 -9.98 11.72
CA PRO A 88 9.82 -9.87 12.51
C PRO A 88 9.81 -10.91 13.62
N SER A 89 9.19 -10.57 14.75
CA SER A 89 9.10 -11.46 15.91
C SER A 89 7.76 -11.26 16.60
N ASN A 90 6.88 -12.23 16.44
CA ASN A 90 5.60 -12.32 17.15
C ASN A 90 5.12 -13.78 17.14
N TRP A 91 4.51 -14.23 18.22
CA TRP A 91 3.99 -15.60 18.32
C TRP A 91 2.84 -15.89 17.33
N ARG A 92 2.12 -14.86 16.86
CA ARG A 92 1.04 -14.98 15.87
C ARG A 92 1.54 -14.90 14.42
N MET A 93 2.81 -14.60 14.22
CA MET A 93 3.36 -14.41 12.88
C MET A 93 3.29 -15.71 12.06
N GLN A 94 2.70 -15.61 10.88
CA GLN A 94 2.62 -16.70 9.90
C GLN A 94 3.48 -16.40 8.68
N ASP A 95 3.67 -15.10 8.36
CA ASP A 95 4.45 -14.66 7.21
C ASP A 95 5.16 -13.34 7.51
N THR A 96 6.13 -12.98 6.68
CA THR A 96 6.77 -11.66 6.71
C THR A 96 6.03 -10.68 5.82
N LEU A 97 6.05 -9.39 6.18
CA LEU A 97 5.40 -8.36 5.37
C LEU A 97 5.92 -8.32 3.90
N PRO A 98 7.23 -8.37 3.61
CA PRO A 98 7.72 -8.41 2.23
C PRO A 98 7.21 -9.61 1.42
N HIS A 99 7.17 -10.80 2.03
CA HIS A 99 6.69 -12.02 1.37
C HIS A 99 5.19 -11.94 1.10
N PHE A 100 4.40 -11.51 2.07
CA PHE A 100 2.97 -11.26 1.92
C PHE A 100 2.66 -10.32 0.75
N LEU A 101 3.34 -9.17 0.69
CA LEU A 101 3.16 -8.19 -0.39
C LEU A 101 3.56 -8.74 -1.75
N SER A 102 4.66 -9.52 -1.81
CA SER A 102 5.11 -10.18 -3.03
C SER A 102 4.05 -11.16 -3.56
N HIS A 103 3.48 -12.00 -2.69
CA HIS A 103 2.41 -12.93 -3.06
C HIS A 103 1.12 -12.25 -3.52
N ARG A 104 0.84 -11.06 -3.00
CA ARG A 104 -0.32 -10.24 -3.39
C ARG A 104 -0.02 -9.30 -4.56
N ASN A 105 1.18 -9.43 -5.15
CA ASN A 105 1.61 -8.62 -6.29
C ASN A 105 1.60 -7.10 -6.00
N ILE A 106 1.92 -6.73 -4.74
CA ILE A 106 1.98 -5.35 -4.25
C ILE A 106 3.44 -4.92 -4.13
N PRO A 107 3.91 -3.93 -4.89
CA PRO A 107 5.27 -3.39 -4.76
C PRO A 107 5.39 -2.50 -3.54
N GLY A 108 6.58 -2.49 -2.94
CA GLY A 108 6.92 -1.60 -1.84
C GLY A 108 8.26 -0.90 -2.06
N ILE A 109 8.44 0.24 -1.43
CA ILE A 109 9.68 1.00 -1.39
C ILE A 109 9.97 1.45 0.04
N GLN A 110 11.20 1.22 0.52
CA GLN A 110 11.68 1.65 1.82
C GLN A 110 12.91 2.55 1.69
N GLY A 111 13.30 3.20 2.79
CA GLY A 111 14.46 4.11 2.83
C GLY A 111 14.12 5.55 2.46
N ILE A 112 12.85 5.86 2.20
CA ILE A 112 12.38 7.21 1.86
C ILE A 112 12.23 8.05 3.13
N ASP A 113 12.51 9.34 3.03
CA ASP A 113 12.11 10.34 4.04
C ASP A 113 10.59 10.53 4.00
N THR A 114 9.89 9.64 4.72
CA THR A 114 8.43 9.68 4.81
C THR A 114 7.91 10.94 5.50
N ARG A 115 8.72 11.58 6.35
CA ARG A 115 8.34 12.83 7.01
C ARG A 115 8.29 13.99 6.00
N GLU A 116 9.30 14.11 5.16
CA GLU A 116 9.33 15.13 4.09
C GLU A 116 8.18 14.89 3.11
N LEU A 117 7.98 13.65 2.65
CA LEU A 117 6.90 13.26 1.75
C LEU A 117 5.52 13.60 2.33
N VAL A 118 5.25 13.26 3.58
CA VAL A 118 3.97 13.56 4.24
C VAL A 118 3.75 15.06 4.41
N ARG A 119 4.79 15.85 4.70
CA ARG A 119 4.66 17.32 4.74
C ARG A 119 4.26 17.86 3.37
N LYS A 120 4.84 17.35 2.29
CA LYS A 120 4.47 17.70 0.92
C LYS A 120 3.00 17.37 0.64
N LEU A 121 2.55 16.13 0.93
CA LEU A 121 1.17 15.71 0.74
C LEU A 121 0.17 16.56 1.54
N ARG A 122 0.52 16.98 2.74
CA ARG A 122 -0.32 17.86 3.57
C ARG A 122 -0.48 19.27 2.97
N HIS A 123 0.53 19.77 2.26
CA HIS A 123 0.46 21.10 1.65
C HIS A 123 -0.27 21.10 0.31
N HIS A 124 -0.10 20.04 -0.50
CA HIS A 124 -0.63 19.98 -1.86
C HIS A 124 -1.95 19.19 -1.97
N GLY A 125 -2.34 18.46 -0.91
CA GLY A 125 -3.37 17.45 -0.99
C GLY A 125 -2.82 16.11 -1.48
N ALA A 126 -3.70 15.19 -1.86
CA ALA A 126 -3.29 13.93 -2.46
C ALA A 126 -2.62 14.18 -3.82
N LEU A 127 -1.45 13.58 -4.03
CA LEU A 127 -0.69 13.62 -5.27
C LEU A 127 -0.69 12.24 -5.92
N ARG A 128 -0.71 12.19 -7.25
CA ARG A 128 -0.48 10.94 -7.96
C ARG A 128 0.99 10.60 -7.94
N GLY A 129 1.27 9.31 -7.80
CA GLY A 129 2.64 8.80 -7.78
C GLY A 129 2.78 7.49 -8.53
N ALA A 130 4.03 7.19 -8.87
CA ALA A 130 4.46 5.95 -9.47
C ALA A 130 5.60 5.33 -8.65
N ILE A 131 5.51 4.04 -8.35
CA ILE A 131 6.65 3.26 -7.87
C ILE A 131 7.24 2.57 -9.10
N VAL A 132 8.51 2.84 -9.40
CA VAL A 132 9.20 2.34 -10.61
C VAL A 132 10.62 1.88 -10.29
N ASP A 133 11.16 0.97 -11.10
CA ASP A 133 12.51 0.43 -10.93
C ASP A 133 13.56 1.12 -11.83
N SER A 134 13.12 2.08 -12.68
CA SER A 134 13.98 2.85 -13.58
C SER A 134 13.44 4.25 -13.80
N LEU A 135 14.33 5.22 -13.98
CA LEU A 135 14.02 6.61 -14.33
C LEU A 135 14.27 6.92 -15.81
N ALA A 136 14.53 5.91 -16.65
CA ALA A 136 14.82 6.11 -18.07
C ALA A 136 13.72 6.92 -18.79
N ASP A 137 12.46 6.71 -18.41
CA ASP A 137 11.28 7.35 -19.02
C ASP A 137 10.61 8.35 -18.05
N LEU A 138 11.40 9.09 -17.25
CA LEU A 138 10.90 9.98 -16.20
C LEU A 138 9.86 10.98 -16.70
N GLU A 139 10.12 11.65 -17.82
CA GLU A 139 9.21 12.64 -18.40
C GLU A 139 7.86 12.01 -18.79
N ASP A 140 7.89 10.81 -19.37
CA ASP A 140 6.68 10.08 -19.74
C ASP A 140 5.90 9.59 -18.51
N ILE A 141 6.60 9.20 -17.45
CA ILE A 141 5.98 8.82 -16.18
C ILE A 141 5.24 10.02 -15.59
N VAL A 142 5.90 11.17 -15.48
CA VAL A 142 5.28 12.41 -14.96
C VAL A 142 4.07 12.82 -15.81
N LYS A 143 4.18 12.80 -17.13
CA LYS A 143 3.07 13.10 -18.04
C LYS A 143 1.90 12.13 -17.85
N LYS A 144 2.15 10.85 -17.71
CA LYS A 144 1.11 9.83 -17.39
C LYS A 144 0.42 10.13 -16.07
N LEU A 145 1.17 10.49 -15.02
CA LEU A 145 0.62 10.87 -13.72
C LEU A 145 -0.29 12.10 -13.83
N GLN A 146 0.14 13.14 -14.55
CA GLN A 146 -0.62 14.39 -14.73
C GLN A 146 -1.90 14.19 -15.54
N THR A 147 -1.89 13.27 -16.49
CA THR A 147 -3.04 13.01 -17.39
C THR A 147 -3.94 11.86 -16.95
N ALA A 148 -3.56 11.11 -15.89
CA ALA A 148 -4.35 10.00 -15.41
C ALA A 148 -5.74 10.45 -14.96
N ALA A 149 -6.78 9.77 -15.45
CA ALA A 149 -8.14 10.01 -14.99
C ALA A 149 -8.33 9.47 -13.56
N PRO A 150 -9.20 10.08 -12.75
CA PRO A 150 -9.61 9.49 -11.48
C PRO A 150 -10.18 8.07 -11.71
N THR A 151 -9.92 7.16 -10.78
CA THR A 151 -10.45 5.80 -10.87
C THR A 151 -11.98 5.84 -10.74
N ALA A 152 -12.67 5.47 -11.83
CA ALA A 152 -14.12 5.35 -11.82
C ALA A 152 -14.55 4.02 -11.19
N ASN A 153 -15.76 3.98 -10.63
CA ASN A 153 -16.40 2.77 -10.09
C ASN A 153 -15.56 2.02 -9.01
N MET A 154 -14.96 2.75 -8.08
CA MET A 154 -14.20 2.14 -6.98
C MET A 154 -15.06 1.19 -6.14
N ILE A 155 -16.31 1.56 -5.87
CA ILE A 155 -17.24 0.74 -5.07
C ILE A 155 -17.38 -0.66 -5.70
N SER A 156 -17.65 -0.76 -7.00
CA SER A 156 -17.82 -2.06 -7.65
C SER A 156 -16.53 -2.92 -7.69
N GLN A 157 -15.36 -2.31 -7.50
CA GLN A 157 -14.09 -3.04 -7.43
C GLN A 157 -13.87 -3.69 -6.07
N VAL A 158 -14.33 -3.01 -5.00
CA VAL A 158 -14.11 -3.44 -3.62
C VAL A 158 -15.29 -4.22 -3.03
N SER A 159 -16.50 -4.04 -3.57
CA SER A 159 -17.70 -4.77 -3.13
C SER A 159 -17.56 -6.27 -3.31
N THR A 160 -18.14 -7.02 -2.38
CA THR A 160 -18.14 -8.48 -2.35
C THR A 160 -18.79 -9.08 -3.60
N LYS A 161 -18.06 -9.94 -4.30
CA LYS A 161 -18.54 -10.56 -5.55
C LYS A 161 -19.35 -11.83 -5.35
N SER A 162 -19.26 -12.44 -4.18
CA SER A 162 -19.97 -13.68 -3.84
C SER A 162 -20.27 -13.73 -2.36
N PRO A 163 -21.43 -14.28 -1.95
CA PRO A 163 -21.74 -14.48 -0.55
C PRO A 163 -20.68 -15.35 0.13
N TYR A 164 -20.24 -14.94 1.30
CA TYR A 164 -19.39 -15.78 2.16
C TYR A 164 -20.00 -15.88 3.56
N PRO A 165 -20.15 -17.09 4.12
CA PRO A 165 -20.68 -17.26 5.45
C PRO A 165 -19.62 -16.96 6.51
N ASN A 166 -20.03 -16.22 7.54
CA ASN A 166 -19.31 -16.17 8.81
C ASN A 166 -20.11 -17.00 9.82
N PRO A 167 -19.76 -18.27 10.03
CA PRO A 167 -20.59 -19.19 10.80
C PRO A 167 -20.75 -18.76 12.25
N GLY A 168 -21.99 -18.67 12.68
CA GLY A 168 -22.40 -18.41 14.07
C GLY A 168 -23.46 -19.41 14.52
N THR A 169 -23.67 -19.51 15.83
CA THR A 169 -24.57 -20.52 16.41
C THR A 169 -25.88 -19.95 16.95
N LYS A 170 -26.02 -18.64 17.06
CA LYS A 170 -27.17 -18.02 17.75
C LYS A 170 -28.21 -17.38 16.83
N CYS A 171 -27.77 -16.71 15.79
CA CYS A 171 -28.68 -16.08 14.82
C CYS A 171 -27.99 -15.95 13.46
N ASN A 172 -28.79 -15.86 12.40
CA ASN A 172 -28.30 -15.56 11.06
C ASN A 172 -28.60 -14.09 10.76
N ILE A 173 -27.55 -13.34 10.40
CA ILE A 173 -27.66 -11.95 9.95
C ILE A 173 -27.10 -11.90 8.52
N VAL A 174 -27.87 -11.31 7.62
CA VAL A 174 -27.40 -11.05 6.24
C VAL A 174 -26.97 -9.59 6.17
N VAL A 175 -25.71 -9.38 5.79
CA VAL A 175 -25.17 -8.05 5.49
C VAL A 175 -25.15 -7.91 3.96
N ILE A 176 -25.69 -6.81 3.46
CA ILE A 176 -25.63 -6.46 2.04
C ILE A 176 -24.57 -5.38 1.87
N ASP A 177 -23.57 -5.69 1.04
CA ASP A 177 -22.45 -4.81 0.72
C ASP A 177 -22.78 -3.98 -0.55
#